data_e853393f7b53a3f7fba0320e9a9f8e16
#
_entry.id   e853393f7b53a3f7fba0320e9a9f8e16
#
_cell.length_a   1.000
_cell.length_b   1.000
_cell.length_c   1.000
_cell.angle_alpha   90.00
_cell.angle_beta   90.00
_cell.angle_gamma   90.00
#
_symmetry.space_group_name_H-M   'P 1'
#
loop_
_entity.id
_entity.type
_entity.pdbx_description
1 polymer ?
#
loop_
_entity_poly.entity_id
_entity_poly.type
_entity_poly.pdbx_seq_one_letter_code
_entity_poly.pdbx_strand_id
1 'polypeptide(L)'
;MTTSLPPQAIGPVNRWRFLGHFAEMLVAMILGMVLLGPLWEALPGGPALLARPDVAVLVMATDMTAGMALWMRYRGHGRGAIAEMGAAMYAPFAVLLVPYWAGLLPGHALMVAGHVLMVPAMLLVMLRRRAEYGAAHHHHRTAERGLLERRWPTLLGLVMTLACWVDPMLPPAPVLLVLPGTYLVIGLFRRTLRGPGVVALQLAGLAGYAALTLAXXXXXXXXXYLIAAGWLAHAVWDAAHFVTRRVVPRDYAEWCGVVDLVVGVTILFVL
;
A
#
# COMPACT_ATOMS: atom_id res chain seq x y z
N MET A 1 -36.07 -38.05 -2.16
CA MET A 1 -34.77 -38.18 -2.84
C MET A 1 -33.95 -36.89 -2.62
N THR A 2 -33.11 -36.89 -1.60
CA THR A 2 -32.20 -35.80 -1.30
C THR A 2 -30.95 -35.97 -2.16
N THR A 3 -30.87 -35.24 -3.26
CA THR A 3 -29.67 -35.19 -4.08
C THR A 3 -28.57 -34.43 -3.29
N SER A 4 -27.70 -35.17 -2.64
CA SER A 4 -26.50 -34.59 -2.05
C SER A 4 -25.60 -34.11 -3.19
N LEU A 5 -25.39 -32.79 -3.28
CA LEU A 5 -24.40 -32.21 -4.21
C LEU A 5 -23.02 -32.78 -3.87
N PRO A 6 -22.23 -33.20 -4.83
CA PRO A 6 -20.90 -33.69 -4.57
C PRO A 6 -20.04 -32.60 -3.92
N PRO A 7 -19.16 -32.95 -2.99
CA PRO A 7 -18.26 -31.95 -2.40
C PRO A 7 -17.41 -31.32 -3.52
N GLN A 8 -17.47 -30.01 -3.61
CA GLN A 8 -16.69 -29.28 -4.59
C GLN A 8 -15.20 -29.54 -4.32
N ALA A 9 -14.55 -30.17 -5.28
CA ALA A 9 -13.12 -30.43 -5.19
C ALA A 9 -12.38 -29.09 -5.07
N ILE A 10 -11.78 -28.87 -3.92
CA ILE A 10 -10.95 -27.69 -3.67
C ILE A 10 -9.74 -27.80 -4.61
N GLY A 11 -9.72 -27.03 -5.66
CA GLY A 11 -8.59 -26.98 -6.59
C GLY A 11 -7.30 -26.60 -5.88
N PRO A 12 -6.14 -26.86 -6.49
CA PRO A 12 -4.85 -26.54 -5.86
C PRO A 12 -4.78 -25.05 -5.52
N VAL A 13 -4.41 -24.77 -4.27
CA VAL A 13 -4.25 -23.39 -3.77
C VAL A 13 -3.15 -22.70 -4.60
N ASN A 14 -3.51 -21.65 -5.31
CA ASN A 14 -2.57 -20.91 -6.12
C ASN A 14 -1.70 -20.02 -5.22
N ARG A 15 -0.43 -20.40 -5.05
CA ARG A 15 0.56 -19.70 -4.22
C ARG A 15 0.66 -18.21 -4.56
N TRP A 16 0.61 -17.88 -5.84
CA TRP A 16 0.74 -16.49 -6.30
C TRP A 16 -0.47 -15.64 -5.90
N ARG A 17 -1.66 -16.23 -5.94
CA ARG A 17 -2.88 -15.53 -5.48
C ARG A 17 -2.85 -15.30 -3.97
N PHE A 18 -2.40 -16.31 -3.23
CA PHE A 18 -2.26 -16.23 -1.77
C PHE A 18 -1.28 -15.11 -1.38
N LEU A 19 -0.09 -15.09 -2.03
CA LEU A 19 0.91 -14.05 -1.79
C LEU A 19 0.42 -12.67 -2.25
N GLY A 20 -0.28 -12.61 -3.38
CA GLY A 20 -0.87 -11.36 -3.88
C GLY A 20 -1.88 -10.79 -2.90
N HIS A 21 -2.75 -11.64 -2.37
CA HIS A 21 -3.76 -11.22 -1.38
C HIS A 21 -3.09 -10.76 -0.06
N PHE A 22 -2.05 -11.46 0.37
CA PHE A 22 -1.27 -11.04 1.56
C PHE A 22 -0.65 -9.65 1.34
N ALA A 23 -0.07 -9.43 0.16
CA ALA A 23 0.51 -8.12 -0.19
C ALA A 23 -0.57 -7.02 -0.23
N GLU A 24 -1.76 -7.31 -0.80
CA GLU A 24 -2.89 -6.38 -0.78
C GLU A 24 -3.28 -5.98 0.64
N MET A 25 -3.30 -6.95 1.56
CA MET A 25 -3.64 -6.69 2.96
C MET A 25 -2.59 -5.81 3.64
N LEU A 26 -1.29 -6.05 3.37
CA LEU A 26 -0.22 -5.20 3.89
C LEU A 26 -0.36 -3.75 3.39
N VAL A 27 -0.66 -3.58 2.11
CA VAL A 27 -0.90 -2.25 1.52
C VAL A 27 -2.11 -1.58 2.19
N ALA A 28 -3.20 -2.32 2.38
CA ALA A 28 -4.41 -1.79 3.03
C ALA A 28 -4.14 -1.35 4.48
N MET A 29 -3.28 -2.07 5.19
CA MET A 29 -2.86 -1.72 6.55
C MET A 29 -2.06 -0.41 6.57
N ILE A 30 -1.09 -0.28 5.66
CA ILE A 30 -0.29 0.95 5.52
C ILE A 30 -1.22 2.13 5.19
N LEU A 31 -2.17 1.93 4.28
CA LEU A 31 -3.15 2.96 3.93
C LEU A 31 -4.01 3.35 5.15
N GLY A 32 -4.40 2.37 5.96
CA GLY A 32 -5.13 2.64 7.20
C GLY A 32 -4.36 3.59 8.11
N MET A 33 -3.09 3.31 8.34
CA MET A 33 -2.22 4.16 9.18
C MET A 33 -2.04 5.57 8.59
N VAL A 34 -1.75 5.65 7.28
CA VAL A 34 -1.49 6.94 6.61
C VAL A 34 -2.73 7.83 6.62
N LEU A 35 -3.93 7.23 6.46
CA LEU A 35 -5.17 7.98 6.39
C LEU A 35 -5.76 8.33 7.75
N LEU A 36 -5.64 7.42 8.72
CA LEU A 36 -6.26 7.61 10.05
C LEU A 36 -5.30 8.24 11.06
N GLY A 37 -4.00 8.01 10.92
CA GLY A 37 -2.99 8.57 11.82
C GLY A 37 -3.13 10.07 12.05
N PRO A 38 -3.17 10.89 10.98
CA PRO A 38 -3.34 12.35 11.14
C PRO A 38 -4.62 12.76 11.87
N LEU A 39 -5.68 11.94 11.79
CA LEU A 39 -6.94 12.23 12.51
C LEU A 39 -6.73 12.19 14.03
N TRP A 40 -5.94 11.21 14.51
CA TRP A 40 -5.62 11.09 15.94
C TRP A 40 -4.78 12.27 16.42
N GLU A 41 -3.83 12.72 15.60
CA GLU A 41 -2.98 13.88 15.91
C GLU A 41 -3.79 15.17 15.96
N ALA A 42 -4.84 15.28 15.12
CA ALA A 42 -5.70 16.45 15.05
C ALA A 42 -6.70 16.54 16.21
N LEU A 43 -6.90 15.45 16.98
CA LEU A 43 -7.82 15.46 18.12
C LEU A 43 -7.23 16.27 19.28
N PRO A 44 -8.07 17.00 20.05
CA PRO A 44 -7.60 17.68 21.25
C PRO A 44 -6.95 16.68 22.24
N GLY A 45 -5.68 16.89 22.57
CA GLY A 45 -4.91 15.98 23.41
C GLY A 45 -4.33 14.77 22.67
N GLY A 46 -4.57 14.65 21.38
CA GLY A 46 -4.08 13.54 20.55
C GLY A 46 -2.56 13.34 20.61
N PRO A 47 -1.75 14.38 20.40
CA PRO A 47 -0.29 14.23 20.52
C PRO A 47 0.18 13.73 21.89
N ALA A 48 -0.47 14.18 22.98
CA ALA A 48 -0.13 13.72 24.33
C ALA A 48 -0.51 12.24 24.55
N LEU A 49 -1.64 11.81 23.98
CA LEU A 49 -2.06 10.41 24.01
C LEU A 49 -1.09 9.52 23.21
N LEU A 50 -0.72 9.96 22.02
CA LEU A 50 0.20 9.21 21.13
C LEU A 50 1.63 9.19 21.64
N ALA A 51 2.00 10.12 22.55
CA ALA A 51 3.31 10.09 23.21
C ALA A 51 3.45 8.88 24.16
N ARG A 52 2.35 8.26 24.55
CA ARG A 52 2.34 7.04 25.38
C ARG A 52 2.46 5.81 24.49
N PRO A 53 3.53 4.98 24.62
CA PRO A 53 3.73 3.82 23.77
C PRO A 53 2.58 2.80 23.80
N ASP A 54 1.95 2.58 24.97
CA ASP A 54 0.84 1.64 25.12
C ASP A 54 -0.40 2.11 24.32
N VAL A 55 -0.66 3.39 24.31
CA VAL A 55 -1.76 3.98 23.53
C VAL A 55 -1.40 3.97 22.03
N ALA A 56 -0.18 4.40 21.71
CA ALA A 56 0.28 4.51 20.33
C ALA A 56 0.19 3.17 19.57
N VAL A 57 0.60 2.05 20.21
CA VAL A 57 0.52 0.74 19.56
C VAL A 57 -0.93 0.28 19.35
N LEU A 58 -1.84 0.62 20.26
CA LEU A 58 -3.25 0.26 20.12
C LEU A 58 -3.95 1.10 19.04
N VAL A 59 -3.65 2.39 18.99
CA VAL A 59 -4.14 3.29 17.93
C VAL A 59 -3.65 2.77 16.57
N MET A 60 -2.35 2.48 16.46
CA MET A 60 -1.76 1.97 15.22
C MET A 60 -2.38 0.63 14.81
N ALA A 61 -2.58 -0.30 15.77
CA ALA A 61 -3.26 -1.58 15.51
C ALA A 61 -4.70 -1.36 15.02
N THR A 62 -5.38 -0.33 15.55
CA THR A 62 -6.73 0.03 15.13
C THR A 62 -6.74 0.54 13.69
N ASP A 63 -5.83 1.43 13.35
CA ASP A 63 -5.73 2.01 12.00
C ASP A 63 -5.43 0.93 10.95
N MET A 64 -4.46 0.05 11.26
CA MET A 64 -4.11 -1.07 10.40
C MET A 64 -5.29 -2.04 10.24
N THR A 65 -5.99 -2.34 11.36
CA THR A 65 -7.15 -3.24 11.34
C THR A 65 -8.31 -2.63 10.56
N ALA A 66 -8.54 -1.34 10.69
CA ALA A 66 -9.60 -0.63 9.96
C ALA A 66 -9.35 -0.67 8.45
N GLY A 67 -8.12 -0.35 8.02
CA GLY A 67 -7.74 -0.42 6.61
C GLY A 67 -7.90 -1.83 6.04
N MET A 68 -7.36 -2.82 6.76
CA MET A 68 -7.44 -4.23 6.38
C MET A 68 -8.89 -4.73 6.36
N ALA A 69 -9.70 -4.40 7.37
CA ALA A 69 -11.09 -4.84 7.47
C ALA A 69 -11.94 -4.27 6.32
N LEU A 70 -11.72 -3.00 5.98
CA LEU A 70 -12.39 -2.34 4.87
C LEU A 70 -12.03 -3.04 3.54
N TRP A 71 -10.75 -3.35 3.33
CA TRP A 71 -10.30 -4.07 2.13
C TRP A 71 -10.90 -5.47 2.05
N MET A 72 -10.86 -6.23 3.16
CA MET A 72 -11.45 -7.57 3.23
C MET A 72 -12.96 -7.52 2.96
N ARG A 73 -13.65 -6.51 3.50
CA ARG A 73 -15.09 -6.31 3.26
C ARG A 73 -15.37 -6.04 1.78
N TYR A 74 -14.53 -5.18 1.16
CA TYR A 74 -14.60 -4.89 -0.28
C TYR A 74 -14.37 -6.15 -1.11
N ARG A 75 -13.43 -6.99 -0.70
CA ARG A 75 -13.10 -8.26 -1.37
C ARG A 75 -14.16 -9.35 -1.11
N GLY A 76 -15.16 -9.09 -0.28
CA GLY A 76 -16.29 -9.99 -0.04
C GLY A 76 -16.05 -11.05 1.04
N HIS A 77 -15.03 -10.86 1.88
CA HIS A 77 -14.78 -11.78 3.00
C HIS A 77 -15.89 -11.68 4.05
N GLY A 78 -16.21 -12.81 4.67
CA GLY A 78 -17.20 -12.89 5.74
C GLY A 78 -16.73 -12.22 7.03
N ARG A 79 -17.70 -11.80 7.86
CA ARG A 79 -17.45 -11.14 9.14
C ARG A 79 -16.51 -11.96 10.06
N GLY A 80 -16.64 -13.30 10.04
CA GLY A 80 -15.77 -14.19 10.81
C GLY A 80 -14.31 -14.13 10.41
N ALA A 81 -14.03 -14.11 9.10
CA ALA A 81 -12.66 -13.99 8.59
C ALA A 81 -12.05 -12.62 8.96
N ILE A 82 -12.85 -11.56 8.85
CA ILE A 82 -12.41 -10.19 9.22
C ILE A 82 -12.10 -10.13 10.71
N ALA A 83 -12.98 -10.71 11.56
CA ALA A 83 -12.77 -10.71 13.01
C ALA A 83 -11.54 -11.51 13.43
N GLU A 84 -11.32 -12.69 12.83
CA GLU A 84 -10.12 -13.51 13.11
C GLU A 84 -8.83 -12.79 12.70
N MET A 85 -8.86 -12.12 11.53
CA MET A 85 -7.71 -11.36 11.06
C MET A 85 -7.45 -10.14 11.95
N GLY A 86 -8.52 -9.44 12.37
CA GLY A 86 -8.39 -8.34 13.34
C GLY A 86 -7.81 -8.82 14.67
N ALA A 87 -8.30 -9.95 15.18
CA ALA A 87 -7.76 -10.53 16.41
C ALA A 87 -6.26 -10.87 16.27
N ALA A 88 -5.85 -11.38 15.10
CA ALA A 88 -4.43 -11.67 14.82
C ALA A 88 -3.56 -10.42 14.81
N MET A 89 -4.14 -9.26 14.47
CA MET A 89 -3.41 -7.99 14.47
C MET A 89 -3.24 -7.44 15.88
N TYR A 90 -4.27 -7.56 16.73
CA TYR A 90 -4.20 -7.07 18.12
C TYR A 90 -3.44 -8.01 19.06
N ALA A 91 -3.49 -9.34 18.81
CA ALA A 91 -2.95 -10.34 19.74
C ALA A 91 -1.47 -10.14 20.08
N PRO A 92 -0.57 -9.87 19.12
CA PRO A 92 0.84 -9.63 19.47
C PRO A 92 1.03 -8.43 20.40
N PHE A 93 0.32 -7.33 20.12
CA PHE A 93 0.40 -6.13 20.97
C PHE A 93 -0.17 -6.39 22.35
N ALA A 94 -1.32 -7.08 22.44
CA ALA A 94 -1.95 -7.42 23.73
C ALA A 94 -1.02 -8.26 24.61
N VAL A 95 -0.33 -9.24 23.99
CA VAL A 95 0.64 -10.09 24.71
C VAL A 95 1.86 -9.27 25.17
N LEU A 96 2.37 -8.38 24.32
CA LEU A 96 3.55 -7.57 24.62
C LEU A 96 3.28 -6.41 25.58
N LEU A 97 2.03 -5.97 25.69
CA LEU A 97 1.66 -4.93 26.67
C LEU A 97 1.86 -5.39 28.11
N VAL A 98 1.71 -6.71 28.38
CA VAL A 98 1.92 -7.26 29.72
C VAL A 98 3.35 -7.05 30.22
N PRO A 99 4.40 -7.50 29.51
CA PRO A 99 5.78 -7.20 29.95
C PRO A 99 6.13 -5.72 29.85
N TYR A 100 5.50 -4.97 28.97
CA TYR A 100 5.69 -3.51 28.90
C TYR A 100 5.23 -2.84 30.19
N TRP A 101 4.01 -3.13 30.66
CA TRP A 101 3.48 -2.58 31.93
C TRP A 101 4.23 -3.08 33.17
N ALA A 102 4.85 -4.27 33.08
CA ALA A 102 5.72 -4.80 34.13
C ALA A 102 7.12 -4.13 34.15
N GLY A 103 7.39 -3.20 33.22
CA GLY A 103 8.70 -2.53 33.12
C GLY A 103 9.82 -3.38 32.51
N LEU A 104 9.47 -4.55 31.95
CA LEU A 104 10.44 -5.49 31.37
C LEU A 104 10.74 -5.22 29.90
N LEU A 105 9.90 -4.38 29.24
CA LEU A 105 10.01 -4.12 27.82
C LEU A 105 9.96 -2.60 27.57
N PRO A 106 10.95 -2.00 26.93
CA PRO A 106 10.87 -0.57 26.58
C PRO A 106 9.90 -0.33 25.42
N GLY A 107 9.34 0.89 25.34
CA GLY A 107 8.31 1.24 24.34
C GLY A 107 8.75 1.01 22.89
N HIS A 108 10.00 1.28 22.57
CA HIS A 108 10.55 1.02 21.24
C HIS A 108 10.49 -0.50 20.90
N ALA A 109 10.86 -1.35 21.87
CA ALA A 109 10.84 -2.81 21.66
C ALA A 109 9.39 -3.33 21.53
N LEU A 110 8.45 -2.74 22.29
CA LEU A 110 7.00 -3.04 22.16
C LEU A 110 6.54 -2.78 20.71
N MET A 111 6.92 -1.63 20.16
CA MET A 111 6.54 -1.22 18.80
C MET A 111 7.11 -2.19 17.75
N VAL A 112 8.43 -2.43 17.80
CA VAL A 112 9.12 -3.27 16.81
C VAL A 112 8.65 -4.73 16.92
N ALA A 113 8.64 -5.30 18.14
CA ALA A 113 8.27 -6.70 18.34
C ALA A 113 6.80 -6.95 17.97
N GLY A 114 5.91 -5.99 18.27
CA GLY A 114 4.50 -6.08 17.90
C GLY A 114 4.32 -6.25 16.39
N HIS A 115 5.00 -5.40 15.60
CA HIS A 115 4.94 -5.48 14.13
C HIS A 115 5.56 -6.76 13.59
N VAL A 116 6.71 -7.18 14.15
CA VAL A 116 7.40 -8.40 13.72
C VAL A 116 6.51 -9.63 13.99
N LEU A 117 5.85 -9.69 15.14
CA LEU A 117 4.99 -10.83 15.50
C LEU A 117 3.63 -10.81 14.79
N MET A 118 3.14 -9.61 14.42
CA MET A 118 1.87 -9.47 13.71
C MET A 118 1.89 -10.15 12.33
N VAL A 119 2.99 -10.03 11.60
CA VAL A 119 3.12 -10.60 10.24
C VAL A 119 2.93 -12.13 10.25
N PRO A 120 3.66 -12.92 11.09
CA PRO A 120 3.41 -14.36 11.17
C PRO A 120 2.02 -14.70 11.75
N ALA A 121 1.46 -13.88 12.66
CA ALA A 121 0.11 -14.13 13.18
C ALA A 121 -0.93 -14.01 12.06
N MET A 122 -0.84 -12.98 11.20
CA MET A 122 -1.70 -12.81 10.02
C MET A 122 -1.52 -13.99 9.06
N LEU A 123 -0.27 -14.37 8.80
CA LEU A 123 0.03 -15.49 7.89
C LEU A 123 -0.58 -16.80 8.43
N LEU A 124 -0.54 -17.01 9.73
CA LEU A 124 -1.14 -18.20 10.38
C LEU A 124 -2.67 -18.24 10.14
N VAL A 125 -3.36 -17.12 10.33
CA VAL A 125 -4.83 -17.03 10.07
C VAL A 125 -5.11 -17.29 8.59
N MET A 126 -4.33 -16.72 7.68
CA MET A 126 -4.47 -16.95 6.24
C MET A 126 -4.26 -18.42 5.88
N LEU A 127 -3.26 -19.08 6.50
CA LEU A 127 -2.97 -20.50 6.28
C LEU A 127 -4.09 -21.40 6.81
N ARG A 128 -4.70 -21.04 7.95
CA ARG A 128 -5.86 -21.77 8.49
C ARG A 128 -7.04 -21.71 7.52
N ARG A 129 -7.23 -20.57 6.88
CA ARG A 129 -8.32 -20.36 5.91
C ARG A 129 -7.81 -20.33 4.45
N ARG A 130 -6.77 -21.12 4.16
CA ARG A 130 -6.12 -21.12 2.82
C ARG A 130 -7.10 -21.37 1.66
N ALA A 131 -8.16 -22.09 1.90
CA ALA A 131 -9.20 -22.35 0.89
C ALA A 131 -9.93 -21.04 0.53
N GLU A 132 -10.22 -20.20 1.52
CA GLU A 132 -10.88 -18.91 1.32
C GLU A 132 -9.96 -17.90 0.63
N TYR A 133 -8.71 -17.78 1.11
CA TYR A 133 -7.76 -16.80 0.58
C TYR A 133 -7.09 -17.22 -0.74
N GLY A 134 -7.08 -18.53 -1.05
CA GLY A 134 -6.56 -19.05 -2.31
C GLY A 134 -7.62 -19.23 -3.40
N ALA A 135 -8.89 -19.08 -3.05
CA ALA A 135 -10.01 -19.28 -3.99
C ALA A 135 -10.15 -18.08 -4.94
N ALA A 136 -10.56 -18.39 -6.17
CA ALA A 136 -10.96 -17.34 -7.10
C ALA A 136 -12.37 -16.88 -6.71
N HIS A 137 -12.48 -15.70 -6.14
CA HIS A 137 -13.80 -15.10 -5.94
C HIS A 137 -14.33 -14.64 -7.28
N HIS A 138 -15.24 -15.45 -7.86
CA HIS A 138 -15.99 -15.02 -9.01
C HIS A 138 -17.05 -14.04 -8.54
N HIS A 139 -16.73 -12.76 -8.64
CA HIS A 139 -17.77 -11.74 -8.52
C HIS A 139 -18.65 -11.84 -9.77
N HIS A 140 -19.76 -12.56 -9.66
CA HIS A 140 -20.85 -12.46 -10.61
C HIS A 140 -21.53 -11.08 -10.43
N ARG A 141 -20.83 -10.04 -10.85
CA ARG A 141 -21.45 -8.73 -11.02
C ARG A 141 -21.42 -8.38 -12.49
N THR A 142 -22.47 -8.79 -13.18
CA THR A 142 -22.81 -8.33 -14.54
C THR A 142 -23.53 -6.98 -14.48
N ALA A 143 -23.33 -6.19 -13.43
CA ALA A 143 -23.82 -4.82 -13.37
C ALA A 143 -22.80 -3.88 -14.00
N GLU A 144 -23.24 -2.90 -14.72
CA GLU A 144 -22.38 -1.81 -15.25
C GLU A 144 -21.54 -1.27 -14.10
N ARG A 145 -20.23 -1.34 -14.25
CA ARG A 145 -19.29 -0.80 -13.24
C ARG A 145 -19.54 0.70 -13.12
N GLY A 146 -19.96 1.14 -11.96
CA GLY A 146 -20.17 2.54 -11.66
C GLY A 146 -18.88 3.34 -11.86
N LEU A 147 -19.00 4.66 -12.03
CA LEU A 147 -17.86 5.56 -12.21
C LEU A 147 -16.82 5.37 -11.10
N LEU A 148 -17.28 5.17 -9.87
CA LEU A 148 -16.40 4.93 -8.71
C LEU A 148 -15.58 3.64 -8.86
N GLU A 149 -16.21 2.57 -9.41
CA GLU A 149 -15.50 1.30 -9.64
C GLU A 149 -14.50 1.37 -10.80
N ARG A 150 -14.74 2.29 -11.74
CA ARG A 150 -13.86 2.47 -12.91
C ARG A 150 -12.68 3.40 -12.59
N ARG A 151 -12.86 4.32 -11.64
CA ARG A 151 -11.87 5.35 -11.29
C ARG A 151 -11.30 5.17 -9.88
N TRP A 152 -11.41 3.94 -9.32
CA TRP A 152 -10.86 3.68 -8.00
C TRP A 152 -9.35 4.00 -7.89
N PRO A 153 -8.51 3.79 -8.97
CA PRO A 153 -7.09 4.16 -8.83
C PRO A 153 -6.90 5.68 -8.71
N THR A 154 -7.67 6.47 -9.48
CA THR A 154 -7.67 7.93 -9.37
C THR A 154 -8.07 8.37 -7.95
N LEU A 155 -9.18 7.80 -7.44
CA LEU A 155 -9.69 8.13 -6.10
C LEU A 155 -8.68 7.76 -5.02
N LEU A 156 -8.05 6.59 -5.14
CA LEU A 156 -7.02 6.14 -4.22
C LEU A 156 -5.82 7.10 -4.23
N GLY A 157 -5.35 7.50 -5.41
CA GLY A 157 -4.25 8.45 -5.55
C GLY A 157 -4.58 9.78 -4.89
N LEU A 158 -5.78 10.32 -5.14
CA LEU A 158 -6.21 11.59 -4.54
C LEU A 158 -6.29 11.48 -3.01
N VAL A 159 -6.85 10.39 -2.48
CA VAL A 159 -6.96 10.17 -1.03
C VAL A 159 -5.58 10.07 -0.40
N MET A 160 -4.65 9.33 -1.02
CA MET A 160 -3.28 9.19 -0.51
C MET A 160 -2.50 10.50 -0.50
N THR A 161 -2.81 11.42 -1.43
CA THR A 161 -2.13 12.72 -1.51
C THR A 161 -2.77 13.79 -0.64
N LEU A 162 -3.88 13.49 0.07
CA LEU A 162 -4.50 14.48 1.00
C LEU A 162 -3.51 14.95 2.06
N ALA A 163 -2.67 14.04 2.57
CA ALA A 163 -1.65 14.38 3.58
C ALA A 163 -0.67 15.44 3.06
N CYS A 164 -0.35 15.42 1.76
CA CYS A 164 0.55 16.39 1.13
C CYS A 164 -0.01 17.81 1.16
N TRP A 165 -1.34 17.95 1.26
CA TRP A 165 -2.00 19.27 1.33
C TRP A 165 -2.13 19.79 2.76
N VAL A 166 -2.21 18.86 3.73
CA VAL A 166 -2.31 19.22 5.15
C VAL A 166 -0.94 19.58 5.72
N ASP A 167 0.06 18.79 5.39
CA ASP A 167 1.45 18.98 5.85
C ASP A 167 2.40 18.77 4.66
N PRO A 168 2.55 19.79 3.80
CA PRO A 168 3.41 19.68 2.62
C PRO A 168 4.87 19.44 3.02
N MET A 169 5.46 18.38 2.49
CA MET A 169 6.86 18.07 2.73
C MET A 169 7.56 17.76 1.40
N LEU A 170 8.82 18.13 1.33
CA LEU A 170 9.64 17.82 0.16
C LEU A 170 10.14 16.37 0.27
N PRO A 171 9.72 15.49 -0.65
CA PRO A 171 10.22 14.11 -0.62
C PRO A 171 11.73 14.06 -0.81
N PRO A 172 12.44 13.18 -0.08
CA PRO A 172 13.88 13.02 -0.28
C PRO A 172 14.22 12.64 -1.72
N ALA A 173 15.30 13.20 -2.27
CA ALA A 173 15.69 12.97 -3.66
C ALA A 173 15.78 11.48 -4.06
N PRO A 174 16.29 10.57 -3.20
CA PRO A 174 16.34 9.14 -3.59
C PRO A 174 14.97 8.50 -3.87
N VAL A 175 13.87 9.07 -3.39
CA VAL A 175 12.51 8.58 -3.68
C VAL A 175 12.23 8.63 -5.20
N LEU A 176 12.87 9.57 -5.92
CA LEU A 176 12.76 9.65 -7.38
C LEU A 176 13.20 8.36 -8.09
N LEU A 177 14.12 7.59 -7.49
CA LEU A 177 14.56 6.30 -8.06
C LEU A 177 13.50 5.21 -7.90
N VAL A 178 12.65 5.34 -6.90
CA VAL A 178 11.57 4.37 -6.66
C VAL A 178 10.56 4.41 -7.82
N LEU A 179 10.34 5.59 -8.42
CA LEU A 179 9.36 5.79 -9.47
C LEU A 179 9.62 4.87 -10.69
N PRO A 180 10.73 5.03 -11.44
CA PRO A 180 11.02 4.09 -12.54
C PRO A 180 11.41 2.69 -12.04
N GLY A 181 11.95 2.58 -10.82
CA GLY A 181 12.31 1.30 -10.22
C GLY A 181 11.11 0.36 -10.09
N THR A 182 9.96 0.89 -9.67
CA THR A 182 8.73 0.08 -9.54
C THR A 182 8.28 -0.46 -10.90
N TYR A 183 8.47 0.29 -11.98
CA TYR A 183 8.13 -0.16 -13.33
C TYR A 183 8.98 -1.35 -13.74
N LEU A 184 10.28 -1.31 -13.45
CA LEU A 184 11.19 -2.43 -13.71
C LEU A 184 10.80 -3.65 -12.88
N VAL A 185 10.55 -3.46 -11.59
CA VAL A 185 10.19 -4.54 -10.67
C VAL A 185 8.88 -5.20 -11.12
N ILE A 186 7.84 -4.40 -11.36
CA ILE A 186 6.53 -4.90 -11.80
C ILE A 186 6.67 -5.60 -13.16
N GLY A 187 7.40 -4.99 -14.10
CA GLY A 187 7.63 -5.55 -15.43
C GLY A 187 8.37 -6.87 -15.39
N LEU A 188 9.33 -7.01 -14.48
CA LEU A 188 10.08 -8.25 -14.28
C LEU A 188 9.16 -9.35 -13.72
N PHE A 189 8.42 -9.05 -12.63
CA PHE A 189 7.51 -10.03 -12.01
C PHE A 189 6.38 -10.46 -12.95
N ARG A 190 5.87 -9.53 -13.74
CA ARG A 190 4.81 -9.82 -14.72
C ARG A 190 5.33 -10.41 -16.03
N ARG A 191 6.66 -10.44 -16.20
CA ARG A 191 7.33 -10.90 -17.44
C ARG A 191 6.86 -10.10 -18.67
N THR A 192 6.64 -8.80 -18.47
CA THR A 192 6.19 -7.89 -19.53
C THR A 192 7.34 -7.11 -20.16
N LEU A 193 8.56 -7.25 -19.64
CA LEU A 193 9.77 -6.65 -20.21
C LEU A 193 10.22 -7.50 -21.42
N ARG A 194 9.45 -7.43 -22.51
CA ARG A 194 9.71 -8.22 -23.72
C ARG A 194 10.16 -7.31 -24.86
N GLY A 195 11.27 -7.66 -25.46
CA GLY A 195 11.87 -6.92 -26.55
C GLY A 195 12.91 -5.90 -26.08
N PRO A 196 14.00 -5.76 -26.84
CA PRO A 196 15.13 -4.90 -26.43
C PRO A 196 14.73 -3.43 -26.28
N GLY A 197 13.81 -2.94 -27.10
CA GLY A 197 13.36 -1.55 -27.03
C GLY A 197 12.61 -1.24 -25.72
N VAL A 198 11.78 -2.18 -25.22
CA VAL A 198 11.05 -2.00 -23.97
C VAL A 198 12.04 -1.96 -22.80
N VAL A 199 12.98 -2.91 -22.77
CA VAL A 199 14.00 -2.99 -21.72
C VAL A 199 14.88 -1.73 -21.75
N ALA A 200 15.34 -1.35 -22.93
CA ALA A 200 16.19 -0.16 -23.12
C ALA A 200 15.48 1.11 -22.62
N LEU A 201 14.19 1.27 -22.93
CA LEU A 201 13.40 2.42 -22.49
C LEU A 201 13.31 2.48 -20.95
N GLN A 202 13.02 1.35 -20.31
CA GLN A 202 12.91 1.30 -18.84
C GLN A 202 14.26 1.58 -18.17
N LEU A 203 15.35 1.02 -18.72
CA LEU A 203 16.70 1.26 -18.20
C LEU A 203 17.14 2.70 -18.43
N ALA A 204 16.81 3.29 -19.58
CA ALA A 204 17.08 4.70 -19.86
C ALA A 204 16.33 5.62 -18.91
N GLY A 205 15.06 5.28 -18.60
CA GLY A 205 14.27 5.99 -17.58
C GLY A 205 14.96 5.93 -16.23
N LEU A 206 15.34 4.74 -15.77
CA LEU A 206 16.03 4.57 -14.49
C LEU A 206 17.35 5.34 -14.46
N ALA A 207 18.14 5.28 -15.55
CA ALA A 207 19.41 6.01 -15.64
C ALA A 207 19.19 7.52 -15.60
N GLY A 208 18.16 8.03 -16.28
CA GLY A 208 17.78 9.44 -16.26
C GLY A 208 17.41 9.90 -14.85
N TYR A 209 16.63 9.09 -14.12
CA TYR A 209 16.26 9.39 -12.73
C TYR A 209 17.46 9.27 -11.77
N ALA A 210 18.40 8.37 -12.06
CA ALA A 210 19.64 8.29 -11.27
C ALA A 210 20.47 9.56 -11.49
N ALA A 211 20.60 10.03 -12.74
CA ALA A 211 21.29 11.28 -13.06
C ALA A 211 20.60 12.49 -12.40
N LEU A 212 19.26 12.53 -12.45
CA LEU A 212 18.47 13.59 -11.80
C LEU A 212 18.68 13.59 -10.29
N THR A 213 18.68 12.39 -9.67
CA THR A 213 18.92 12.24 -8.22
C THR A 213 20.33 12.73 -7.85
N LEU A 214 21.30 12.43 -8.67
CA LEU A 214 22.69 12.90 -8.46
C LEU A 214 22.76 14.41 -8.67
N ALA A 215 22.10 14.97 -9.61
CA ALA A 215 21.98 16.41 -9.82
C ALA A 215 21.31 17.13 -8.65
N UNK A 216 20.36 16.62 -8.04
CA UNK A 216 19.67 17.10 -6.90
C UNK A 216 20.61 17.29 -5.74
N UNK A 217 21.74 16.49 -5.86
CA UNK A 217 22.77 16.57 -4.86
C UNK A 217 23.74 17.73 -5.16
N UNK A 218 23.79 18.03 -6.40
CA UNK A 218 24.67 19.11 -6.83
C UNK A 218 23.99 20.42 -6.88
N UNK A 219 22.74 20.48 -7.06
CA UNK A 219 21.95 21.65 -7.32
C UNK A 219 21.13 22.04 -6.08
N UNK A 220 21.62 22.29 -4.99
CA UNK A 220 20.95 22.59 -3.76
C UNK A 220 20.02 23.81 -3.76
N UNK A 221 20.17 24.75 -4.55
CA UNK A 221 19.32 25.92 -4.75
C UNK A 221 18.10 25.68 -5.57
N UNK A 222 18.18 24.65 -6.49
CA UNK A 222 17.12 24.25 -7.42
C UNK A 222 16.44 22.95 -7.01
N UNK A 223 16.72 22.35 -6.01
CA UNK A 223 16.28 21.10 -5.53
C UNK A 223 14.79 20.93 -5.45
N UNK A 224 14.11 21.88 -5.20
CA UNK A 224 12.71 21.89 -5.24
C UNK A 224 12.16 21.71 -6.62
N TYR A 225 12.58 22.48 -7.45
CA TYR A 225 12.19 22.47 -8.87
C TYR A 225 12.61 21.20 -9.58
N LEU A 226 13.79 20.68 -9.29
CA LEU A 226 14.25 19.42 -9.90
C LEU A 226 13.43 18.23 -9.38
N ILE A 227 13.11 18.22 -8.11
CA ILE A 227 12.26 17.16 -7.53
C ILE A 227 10.85 17.25 -8.13
N ALA A 228 10.27 18.44 -8.17
CA ALA A 228 8.96 18.66 -8.79
C ALA A 228 8.97 18.21 -10.26
N ALA A 229 10.01 18.60 -11.00
CA ALA A 229 10.17 18.21 -12.40
C ALA A 229 10.27 16.68 -12.55
N GLY A 230 10.96 16.02 -11.63
CA GLY A 230 11.05 14.55 -11.63
C GLY A 230 9.67 13.91 -11.44
N TRP A 231 8.89 14.36 -10.46
CA TRP A 231 7.54 13.84 -10.22
C TRP A 231 6.63 14.10 -11.42
N LEU A 232 6.65 15.32 -11.98
CA LEU A 232 5.82 15.67 -13.14
C LEU A 232 6.24 14.91 -14.40
N ALA A 233 7.55 14.71 -14.61
CA ALA A 233 8.05 13.89 -15.72
C ALA A 233 7.59 12.44 -15.60
N HIS A 234 7.54 11.91 -14.34
CA HIS A 234 7.04 10.55 -14.13
C HIS A 234 5.52 10.47 -14.37
N ALA A 235 4.76 11.50 -14.02
CA ALA A 235 3.34 11.56 -14.34
C ALA A 235 3.10 11.45 -15.86
N VAL A 236 3.95 12.08 -16.67
CA VAL A 236 3.91 11.94 -18.14
C VAL A 236 4.27 10.52 -18.55
N TRP A 237 5.27 9.92 -17.91
CA TRP A 237 5.67 8.52 -18.11
C TRP A 237 4.50 7.58 -17.80
N ASP A 238 3.80 7.82 -16.69
CA ASP A 238 2.61 7.05 -16.30
C ASP A 238 1.49 7.17 -17.32
N ALA A 239 1.24 8.38 -17.82
CA ALA A 239 0.24 8.62 -18.86
C ALA A 239 0.55 7.82 -20.12
N ALA A 240 1.82 7.76 -20.53
CA ALA A 240 2.25 6.94 -21.67
C ALA A 240 2.00 5.44 -21.42
N HIS A 241 2.29 4.95 -20.20
CA HIS A 241 2.05 3.54 -19.85
C HIS A 241 0.57 3.23 -19.64
N PHE A 242 -0.22 4.20 -19.17
CA PHE A 242 -1.68 4.08 -19.07
C PHE A 242 -2.30 3.82 -20.45
N VAL A 243 -1.80 4.53 -21.47
CA VAL A 243 -2.29 4.36 -22.86
C VAL A 243 -1.76 3.06 -23.47
N THR A 244 -0.46 2.81 -23.35
CA THR A 244 0.21 1.67 -24.03
C THR A 244 -0.05 0.32 -23.36
N ARG A 245 -0.27 0.29 -22.05
CA ARG A 245 -0.57 -0.91 -21.22
C ARG A 245 0.50 -2.02 -21.34
N ARG A 246 1.75 -1.67 -21.67
CA ARG A 246 2.77 -2.67 -22.01
C ARG A 246 3.51 -3.26 -20.81
N VAL A 247 3.93 -2.44 -19.86
CA VAL A 247 4.83 -2.86 -18.79
C VAL A 247 4.05 -3.11 -17.49
N VAL A 248 3.26 -2.13 -17.06
CA VAL A 248 2.49 -2.18 -15.82
C VAL A 248 0.99 -2.25 -16.09
N PRO A 249 0.17 -2.69 -15.11
CA PRO A 249 -1.29 -2.64 -15.25
C PRO A 249 -1.76 -1.20 -15.43
N ARG A 250 -2.85 -1.03 -16.16
CA ARG A 250 -3.47 0.29 -16.37
C ARG A 250 -3.80 0.98 -15.05
N ASP A 251 -4.38 0.22 -14.11
CA ASP A 251 -4.81 0.76 -12.80
C ASP A 251 -3.62 1.28 -12.00
N TYR A 252 -2.46 0.61 -12.09
CA TYR A 252 -1.22 1.06 -11.44
C TYR A 252 -0.74 2.38 -12.06
N ALA A 253 -0.69 2.46 -13.41
CA ALA A 253 -0.25 3.66 -14.10
C ALA A 253 -1.19 4.85 -13.83
N GLU A 254 -2.52 4.60 -13.74
CA GLU A 254 -3.50 5.61 -13.39
C GLU A 254 -3.28 6.14 -11.96
N TRP A 255 -3.12 5.23 -10.99
CA TRP A 255 -2.89 5.57 -9.59
C TRP A 255 -1.58 6.36 -9.42
N CYS A 256 -0.50 5.82 -9.97
CA CYS A 256 0.84 6.42 -9.88
C CYS A 256 0.84 7.83 -10.50
N GLY A 257 0.27 7.97 -11.70
CA GLY A 257 0.20 9.25 -12.40
C GLY A 257 -0.57 10.33 -11.63
N VAL A 258 -1.64 9.94 -10.90
CA VAL A 258 -2.38 10.88 -10.06
C VAL A 258 -1.52 11.32 -8.86
N VAL A 259 -0.87 10.36 -8.19
CA VAL A 259 0.02 10.65 -7.05
C VAL A 259 1.15 11.59 -7.50
N ASP A 260 1.81 11.25 -8.60
CA ASP A 260 2.97 11.98 -9.11
C ASP A 260 2.59 13.41 -9.53
N LEU A 261 1.44 13.54 -10.20
CA LEU A 261 0.95 14.85 -10.61
C LEU A 261 0.64 15.74 -9.41
N VAL A 262 -0.07 15.20 -8.41
CA VAL A 262 -0.45 15.97 -7.21
C VAL A 262 0.80 16.35 -6.41
N VAL A 263 1.72 15.40 -6.20
CA VAL A 263 2.97 15.67 -5.45
C VAL A 263 3.80 16.71 -6.18
N GLY A 264 4.00 16.56 -7.50
CA GLY A 264 4.79 17.50 -8.30
C GLY A 264 4.20 18.90 -8.30
N VAL A 265 2.87 19.02 -8.44
CA VAL A 265 2.16 20.32 -8.40
C VAL A 265 2.27 20.92 -6.99
N THR A 266 2.08 20.12 -5.93
CA THR A 266 2.17 20.61 -4.55
C THR A 266 3.57 21.18 -4.28
N ILE A 267 4.63 20.49 -4.70
CA ILE A 267 6.00 21.00 -4.54
C ILE A 267 6.18 22.36 -5.23
N LEU A 268 5.64 22.51 -6.44
CA LEU A 268 5.80 23.76 -7.21
C LEU A 268 5.05 24.97 -6.64
N PHE A 269 3.88 24.74 -6.03
CA PHE A 269 2.98 25.84 -5.67
C PHE A 269 2.79 26.04 -4.17
N VAL A 270 3.21 25.11 -3.34
CA VAL A 270 3.01 25.15 -1.88
C VAL A 270 4.34 25.25 -1.14
N LEU A 271 5.41 24.62 -1.64
CA LEU A 271 6.76 24.65 -1.06
C LEU A 271 7.67 25.63 -1.79
#